data_0d8ea9597122fb746e28f9654efec01a
#
_entry.id   0d8ea9597122fb746e28f9654efec01a
#
_cell.length_a   1.000
_cell.length_b   1.000
_cell.length_c   1.000
_cell.angle_alpha   90.00
_cell.angle_beta   90.00
_cell.angle_gamma   90.00
#
_symmetry.space_group_name_H-M   'P 1'
#
loop_
_entity.id
_entity.type
_entity.pdbx_description
1 polymer ?
#
loop_
_entity_poly.entity_id
_entity_poly.type
_entity_poly.pdbx_seq_one_letter_code
_entity_poly.pdbx_strand_id
1 'polypeptide(L)'
;MSDLPLDQLVQGHHWDPLAILGVHPMTQGSSPTVAIRCFLPEAKKVVLLLSEQDRQPIPMTRRHEAGLFEAVIPGPLGTSLYRFRITNHEGQVSERHDPYAFPPLLTDFELHLFTEGTFFKAYETMGAHLRTIQGIAGVHFVVWAPNAKRVSVVGDFNQWDGRRHPMTSRGATGLWELFIPELTDRTLYKYEILSRHHEAPLLKADPYAVASELRPKTASIVRSLSHYQWKDQSWMLDRAQQDPLARPLSIY
;
A
#
# COMPACT_ATOMS: atom_id res chain seq x y z
N MET A 1 0.35 -10.55 -28.06
CA MET A 1 1.09 -10.01 -26.91
C MET A 1 1.42 -11.15 -26.01
N SER A 2 2.65 -11.34 -25.62
CA SER A 2 3.04 -12.44 -24.72
C SER A 2 2.37 -12.23 -23.35
N ASP A 3 1.71 -13.24 -22.81
CA ASP A 3 1.06 -13.22 -21.49
C ASP A 3 2.08 -13.23 -20.33
N LEU A 4 3.37 -13.21 -20.65
CA LEU A 4 4.49 -13.30 -19.71
C LEU A 4 4.44 -12.31 -18.51
N PRO A 5 4.11 -11.01 -18.69
CA PRO A 5 3.99 -10.10 -17.54
C PRO A 5 2.80 -10.44 -16.63
N LEU A 6 1.70 -10.90 -17.21
CA LEU A 6 0.50 -11.31 -16.46
C LEU A 6 0.78 -12.57 -15.64
N ASP A 7 1.46 -13.55 -16.22
CA ASP A 7 1.88 -14.77 -15.52
C ASP A 7 2.84 -14.44 -14.36
N GLN A 8 3.79 -13.53 -14.58
CA GLN A 8 4.70 -13.07 -13.54
C GLN A 8 3.97 -12.39 -12.38
N LEU A 9 2.96 -11.56 -12.66
CA LEU A 9 2.14 -10.93 -11.62
C LEU A 9 1.39 -11.97 -10.80
N VAL A 10 0.71 -12.89 -11.47
CA VAL A 10 -0.09 -13.97 -10.85
C VAL A 10 0.78 -14.87 -9.97
N GLN A 11 2.01 -15.16 -10.41
CA GLN A 11 2.99 -15.93 -9.66
C GLN A 11 3.68 -15.11 -8.54
N GLY A 12 3.42 -13.81 -8.46
CA GLY A 12 4.04 -12.93 -7.48
C GLY A 12 5.51 -12.64 -7.76
N HIS A 13 5.92 -12.64 -9.01
CA HIS A 13 7.30 -12.36 -9.44
C HIS A 13 7.44 -10.99 -10.11
N HIS A 14 6.33 -10.31 -10.42
CA HIS A 14 6.38 -8.99 -11.07
C HIS A 14 6.77 -7.91 -10.07
N TRP A 15 7.71 -7.04 -10.46
CA TRP A 15 8.29 -6.01 -9.60
C TRP A 15 7.53 -4.66 -9.64
N ASP A 16 6.76 -4.41 -10.70
CA ASP A 16 6.00 -3.18 -10.90
C ASP A 16 4.51 -3.49 -11.10
N PRO A 17 3.71 -3.48 -10.03
CA PRO A 17 2.29 -3.75 -10.13
C PRO A 17 1.54 -2.70 -10.95
N LEU A 18 1.98 -1.43 -10.95
CA LEU A 18 1.33 -0.35 -11.69
C LEU A 18 1.49 -0.48 -13.22
N ALA A 19 2.46 -1.26 -13.71
CA ALA A 19 2.55 -1.58 -15.13
C ALA A 19 1.41 -2.48 -15.63
N ILE A 20 0.70 -3.17 -14.70
CA ILE A 20 -0.34 -4.14 -15.04
C ILE A 20 -1.68 -3.77 -14.40
N LEU A 21 -1.69 -3.50 -13.09
CA LEU A 21 -2.88 -3.22 -12.29
C LEU A 21 -3.24 -1.73 -12.33
N GLY A 22 -4.52 -1.43 -12.01
CA GLY A 22 -5.02 -0.06 -12.05
C GLY A 22 -5.48 0.35 -13.45
N VAL A 23 -5.29 1.61 -13.79
CA VAL A 23 -5.83 2.29 -14.97
C VAL A 23 -4.78 2.41 -16.07
N HIS A 24 -5.07 1.87 -17.26
CA HIS A 24 -4.17 1.88 -18.40
C HIS A 24 -4.82 2.51 -19.62
N PRO A 25 -4.32 3.65 -20.11
CA PRO A 25 -4.77 4.20 -21.38
C PRO A 25 -4.50 3.21 -22.53
N MET A 26 -5.49 3.03 -23.38
CA MET A 26 -5.42 2.19 -24.58
C MET A 26 -5.96 2.95 -25.77
N THR A 27 -5.53 2.57 -26.96
CA THR A 27 -6.12 3.05 -28.22
C THR A 27 -6.73 1.86 -28.93
N GLN A 28 -8.05 1.85 -29.05
CA GLN A 28 -8.75 0.84 -29.82
C GLN A 28 -9.36 1.50 -31.07
N GLY A 29 -8.71 1.34 -32.22
CA GLY A 29 -9.03 2.09 -33.41
C GLY A 29 -8.69 3.58 -33.27
N SER A 30 -9.63 4.47 -33.59
CA SER A 30 -9.48 5.93 -33.48
C SER A 30 -10.01 6.51 -32.16
N SER A 31 -10.60 5.69 -31.31
CA SER A 31 -11.21 6.17 -30.06
C SER A 31 -10.33 5.86 -28.83
N PRO A 32 -10.11 6.83 -27.93
CA PRO A 32 -9.43 6.59 -26.70
C PRO A 32 -10.27 5.65 -25.81
N THR A 33 -9.62 4.66 -25.21
CA THR A 33 -10.21 3.72 -24.28
C THR A 33 -9.31 3.55 -23.07
N VAL A 34 -9.84 3.02 -21.99
CA VAL A 34 -9.10 2.75 -20.76
C VAL A 34 -9.36 1.33 -20.30
N ALA A 35 -8.32 0.56 -20.09
CA ALA A 35 -8.39 -0.72 -19.41
C ALA A 35 -8.17 -0.55 -17.92
N ILE A 36 -9.03 -1.15 -17.10
CA ILE A 36 -8.90 -1.22 -15.65
C ILE A 36 -8.68 -2.68 -15.28
N ARG A 37 -7.58 -2.97 -14.58
CA ARG A 37 -7.20 -4.33 -14.20
C ARG A 37 -7.03 -4.47 -12.71
N CYS A 38 -7.50 -5.60 -12.16
CA CYS A 38 -7.29 -5.96 -10.77
C CYS A 38 -6.97 -7.46 -10.62
N PHE A 39 -6.20 -7.78 -9.59
CA PHE A 39 -5.89 -9.16 -9.21
C PHE A 39 -6.60 -9.52 -7.91
N LEU A 40 -7.62 -10.36 -8.00
CA LEU A 40 -8.53 -10.74 -6.93
C LEU A 40 -8.76 -12.25 -6.96
N PRO A 41 -7.82 -13.06 -6.42
CA PRO A 41 -7.87 -14.52 -6.51
C PRO A 41 -9.10 -15.11 -5.82
N GLU A 42 -9.64 -14.45 -4.79
CA GLU A 42 -10.85 -14.88 -4.08
C GLU A 42 -12.15 -14.61 -4.85
N ALA A 43 -12.09 -13.82 -5.91
CA ALA A 43 -13.30 -13.38 -6.60
C ALA A 43 -13.81 -14.42 -7.60
N LYS A 44 -15.08 -14.78 -7.50
CA LYS A 44 -15.83 -15.47 -8.54
C LYS A 44 -16.26 -14.50 -9.65
N LYS A 45 -16.69 -13.29 -9.25
CA LYS A 45 -17.17 -12.24 -10.15
C LYS A 45 -16.74 -10.88 -9.63
N VAL A 46 -16.35 -10.00 -10.54
CA VAL A 46 -16.00 -8.61 -10.23
C VAL A 46 -16.83 -7.68 -11.13
N VAL A 47 -17.31 -6.60 -10.54
CA VAL A 47 -18.03 -5.53 -11.24
C VAL A 47 -17.36 -4.20 -10.90
N LEU A 48 -16.99 -3.44 -11.91
CA LEU A 48 -16.46 -2.09 -11.79
C LEU A 48 -17.59 -1.10 -11.52
N LEU A 49 -17.44 -0.31 -10.46
CA LEU A 49 -18.34 0.78 -10.07
C LEU A 49 -17.61 2.10 -10.29
N LEU A 50 -17.99 2.83 -11.31
CA LEU A 50 -17.51 4.19 -11.56
C LEU A 50 -18.32 5.17 -10.72
N SER A 51 -17.70 6.30 -10.28
CA SER A 51 -18.33 7.29 -9.39
C SER A 51 -19.69 7.77 -9.90
N GLU A 52 -20.53 7.81 -9.07
CA GLU A 52 -21.80 8.26 -8.50
C GLU A 52 -22.90 8.80 -9.40
N GLN A 53 -22.71 9.29 -10.57
CA GLN A 53 -23.82 10.06 -11.14
C GLN A 53 -24.46 9.54 -12.42
N ASP A 54 -24.18 8.40 -12.97
CA ASP A 54 -24.92 7.89 -14.15
C ASP A 54 -24.28 6.73 -14.92
N ARG A 55 -23.32 6.02 -14.33
CA ARG A 55 -22.75 4.86 -15.04
C ARG A 55 -23.24 3.55 -14.44
N GLN A 56 -23.89 2.74 -15.27
CA GLN A 56 -24.27 1.40 -14.85
C GLN A 56 -23.04 0.57 -14.44
N PRO A 57 -23.18 -0.34 -13.45
CA PRO A 57 -22.10 -1.25 -13.06
C PRO A 57 -21.59 -2.04 -14.25
N ILE A 58 -20.26 -2.08 -14.44
CA ILE A 58 -19.61 -2.71 -15.59
C ILE A 58 -19.04 -4.07 -15.17
N PRO A 59 -19.55 -5.19 -15.70
CA PRO A 59 -18.95 -6.49 -15.43
C PRO A 59 -17.52 -6.55 -15.94
N MET A 60 -16.60 -7.08 -15.13
CA MET A 60 -15.21 -7.30 -15.53
C MET A 60 -15.03 -8.72 -16.08
N THR A 61 -14.22 -8.83 -17.12
CA THR A 61 -13.86 -10.11 -17.74
C THR A 61 -12.67 -10.73 -17.00
N ARG A 62 -12.77 -12.01 -16.65
CA ARG A 62 -11.65 -12.76 -16.10
C ARG A 62 -10.64 -13.04 -17.21
N ARG A 63 -9.42 -12.54 -17.09
CA ARG A 63 -8.33 -12.68 -18.08
C ARG A 63 -7.39 -13.84 -17.72
N HIS A 64 -7.33 -14.20 -16.44
CA HIS A 64 -6.52 -15.34 -15.97
C HIS A 64 -7.27 -16.11 -14.87
N GLU A 65 -7.13 -17.42 -14.83
CA GLU A 65 -7.83 -18.31 -13.88
C GLU A 65 -7.49 -18.01 -12.43
N ALA A 66 -6.27 -17.54 -12.15
CA ALA A 66 -5.83 -17.15 -10.81
C ALA A 66 -6.51 -15.89 -10.26
N GLY A 67 -7.39 -15.22 -11.03
CA GLY A 67 -8.17 -14.10 -10.53
C GLY A 67 -7.75 -12.72 -11.05
N LEU A 68 -7.14 -12.65 -12.23
CA LEU A 68 -6.93 -11.37 -12.93
C LEU A 68 -8.20 -11.00 -13.71
N PHE A 69 -8.72 -9.80 -13.48
CA PHE A 69 -9.90 -9.26 -14.13
C PHE A 69 -9.59 -7.95 -14.85
N GLU A 70 -10.30 -7.72 -15.96
CA GLU A 70 -10.17 -6.53 -16.79
C GLU A 70 -11.54 -6.00 -17.21
N ALA A 71 -11.72 -4.68 -17.17
CA ALA A 71 -12.79 -3.98 -17.87
C ALA A 71 -12.19 -2.95 -18.82
N VAL A 72 -12.75 -2.84 -20.03
CA VAL A 72 -12.38 -1.81 -21.00
C VAL A 72 -13.56 -0.83 -21.11
N ILE A 73 -13.29 0.45 -20.89
CA ILE A 73 -14.30 1.51 -20.93
C ILE A 73 -13.93 2.57 -21.97
N PRO A 74 -14.91 3.18 -22.64
CA PRO A 74 -14.66 4.26 -23.60
C PRO A 74 -14.27 5.55 -22.88
N GLY A 75 -13.36 6.32 -23.50
CA GLY A 75 -12.91 7.63 -23.04
C GLY A 75 -11.92 7.60 -21.89
N PRO A 76 -11.40 8.77 -21.49
CA PRO A 76 -10.54 8.87 -20.32
C PRO A 76 -11.34 8.72 -19.03
N LEU A 77 -10.79 8.02 -18.03
CA LEU A 77 -11.42 7.88 -16.71
C LEU A 77 -11.37 9.20 -15.91
N GLY A 78 -10.48 10.11 -16.28
CA GLY A 78 -10.18 11.31 -15.49
C GLY A 78 -9.54 10.96 -14.16
N THR A 79 -9.74 11.81 -13.15
CA THR A 79 -9.27 11.62 -11.77
C THR A 79 -10.32 10.93 -10.88
N SER A 80 -11.40 10.40 -11.47
CA SER A 80 -12.48 9.78 -10.72
C SER A 80 -12.05 8.47 -10.10
N LEU A 81 -12.19 8.35 -8.78
CA LEU A 81 -12.02 7.10 -8.08
C LEU A 81 -13.13 6.12 -8.46
N TYR A 82 -12.78 4.85 -8.47
CA TYR A 82 -13.69 3.74 -8.72
C TYR A 82 -13.58 2.68 -7.62
N ARG A 83 -14.58 1.81 -7.57
CA ARG A 83 -14.62 0.68 -6.64
C ARG A 83 -14.89 -0.61 -7.39
N PHE A 84 -14.51 -1.72 -6.77
CA PHE A 84 -14.89 -3.05 -7.21
C PHE A 84 -15.99 -3.60 -6.30
N ARG A 85 -17.06 -4.10 -6.88
CA ARG A 85 -18.00 -4.99 -6.22
C ARG A 85 -17.58 -6.41 -6.53
N ILE A 86 -17.21 -7.14 -5.49
CA ILE A 86 -16.58 -8.45 -5.56
C ILE A 86 -17.57 -9.47 -5.00
N THR A 87 -17.85 -10.51 -5.78
CA THR A 87 -18.58 -11.68 -5.29
C THR A 87 -17.56 -12.83 -5.17
N ASN A 88 -17.37 -13.37 -3.97
CA ASN A 88 -16.47 -14.50 -3.74
C ASN A 88 -17.12 -15.84 -4.17
N HIS A 89 -16.38 -16.95 -4.01
CA HIS A 89 -16.87 -18.28 -4.37
C HIS A 89 -18.01 -18.77 -3.49
N GLU A 90 -18.17 -18.22 -2.28
CA GLU A 90 -19.25 -18.51 -1.33
C GLU A 90 -20.51 -17.66 -1.60
N GLY A 91 -20.45 -16.73 -2.55
CA GLY A 91 -21.55 -15.83 -2.88
C GLY A 91 -21.63 -14.56 -2.02
N GLN A 92 -20.67 -14.34 -1.12
CA GLN A 92 -20.63 -13.11 -0.33
C GLN A 92 -20.20 -11.93 -1.23
N VAL A 93 -20.82 -10.77 -1.00
CA VAL A 93 -20.57 -9.56 -1.78
C VAL A 93 -19.90 -8.51 -0.89
N SER A 94 -18.83 -7.92 -1.39
CA SER A 94 -18.13 -6.79 -0.76
C SER A 94 -17.81 -5.71 -1.80
N GLU A 95 -17.64 -4.48 -1.33
CA GLU A 95 -17.18 -3.38 -2.16
C GLU A 95 -15.91 -2.81 -1.54
N ARG A 96 -14.93 -2.44 -2.39
CA ARG A 96 -13.70 -1.79 -1.97
C ARG A 96 -13.09 -0.94 -3.07
N HIS A 97 -12.33 0.07 -2.69
CA HIS A 97 -11.52 0.85 -3.62
C HIS A 97 -10.31 0.04 -4.09
N ASP A 98 -9.83 0.37 -5.29
CA ASP A 98 -8.61 -0.21 -5.83
C ASP A 98 -7.39 0.51 -5.24
N PRO A 99 -6.45 -0.18 -4.57
CA PRO A 99 -5.19 0.43 -4.13
C PRO A 99 -4.39 1.05 -5.29
N TYR A 100 -4.49 0.47 -6.48
CA TYR A 100 -3.77 0.92 -7.68
C TYR A 100 -4.47 2.04 -8.46
N ALA A 101 -5.60 2.54 -7.96
CA ALA A 101 -6.22 3.78 -8.42
C ALA A 101 -5.52 5.02 -7.86
N PHE A 102 -4.70 4.87 -6.82
CA PHE A 102 -3.99 5.95 -6.17
C PHE A 102 -2.56 6.03 -6.70
N PRO A 103 -2.08 7.25 -7.06
CA PRO A 103 -0.70 7.42 -7.48
C PRO A 103 0.26 7.20 -6.30
N PRO A 104 1.54 6.94 -6.58
CA PRO A 104 2.58 6.99 -5.57
C PRO A 104 2.56 8.32 -4.81
N LEU A 105 2.74 8.27 -3.49
CA LEU A 105 2.60 9.44 -2.61
C LEU A 105 3.93 10.07 -2.21
N LEU A 106 5.02 9.30 -2.25
CA LEU A 106 6.37 9.84 -2.03
C LEU A 106 6.72 10.86 -3.10
N THR A 107 7.04 12.07 -2.66
CA THR A 107 7.46 13.16 -3.53
C THR A 107 8.91 13.00 -3.98
N ASP A 108 9.28 13.56 -5.12
CA ASP A 108 10.66 13.57 -5.59
C ASP A 108 11.61 14.24 -4.60
N PHE A 109 11.12 15.22 -3.83
CA PHE A 109 11.88 15.86 -2.77
C PHE A 109 12.18 14.92 -1.61
N GLU A 110 11.22 14.13 -1.13
CA GLU A 110 11.44 13.12 -0.09
C GLU A 110 12.41 12.03 -0.56
N LEU A 111 12.27 11.59 -1.82
CA LEU A 111 13.19 10.62 -2.44
C LEU A 111 14.62 11.17 -2.50
N HIS A 112 14.79 12.44 -2.86
CA HIS A 112 16.07 13.13 -2.89
C HIS A 112 16.69 13.20 -1.49
N LEU A 113 15.95 13.70 -0.48
CA LEU A 113 16.43 13.77 0.90
C LEU A 113 16.82 12.39 1.45
N PHE A 114 16.04 11.35 1.12
CA PHE A 114 16.35 9.99 1.54
C PHE A 114 17.67 9.50 0.92
N THR A 115 17.86 9.74 -0.38
CA THR A 115 19.07 9.32 -1.10
C THR A 115 20.32 10.05 -0.61
N GLU A 116 20.20 11.33 -0.25
CA GLU A 116 21.29 12.11 0.34
C GLU A 116 21.59 11.77 1.80
N GLY A 117 20.70 11.06 2.49
CA GLY A 117 20.81 10.78 3.92
C GLY A 117 20.48 11.97 4.84
N THR A 118 19.77 12.97 4.30
CA THR A 118 19.35 14.18 5.04
C THR A 118 17.88 14.17 5.43
N PHE A 119 17.17 13.07 5.21
CA PHE A 119 15.77 12.93 5.56
C PHE A 119 15.57 12.69 7.07
N PHE A 120 15.86 13.68 7.89
CA PHE A 120 15.81 13.59 9.37
C PHE A 120 14.42 13.26 9.93
N LYS A 121 13.36 13.55 9.17
CA LYS A 121 11.97 13.23 9.52
C LYS A 121 11.45 11.98 8.80
N ALA A 122 12.32 11.07 8.40
CA ALA A 122 11.93 9.84 7.72
C ALA A 122 10.85 9.04 8.48
N TYR A 123 10.82 9.12 9.80
CA TYR A 123 9.82 8.45 10.66
C TYR A 123 8.38 8.96 10.44
N GLU A 124 8.18 10.14 9.85
CA GLU A 124 6.85 10.69 9.51
C GLU A 124 6.31 10.08 8.19
N THR A 125 7.18 9.43 7.42
CA THR A 125 6.88 8.88 6.08
C THR A 125 7.10 7.38 6.03
N MET A 126 8.23 6.90 6.58
CA MET A 126 8.58 5.47 6.61
C MET A 126 7.69 4.71 7.59
N GLY A 127 7.30 3.48 7.23
CA GLY A 127 6.42 2.67 8.04
C GLY A 127 4.98 2.68 7.52
N ALA A 128 4.01 2.61 8.44
CA ALA A 128 2.58 2.57 8.13
C ALA A 128 1.85 3.78 8.74
N HIS A 129 1.36 4.67 7.91
CA HIS A 129 0.73 5.91 8.32
C HIS A 129 -0.72 5.99 7.86
N LEU A 130 -1.64 6.29 8.79
CA LEU A 130 -3.02 6.63 8.47
C LEU A 130 -3.05 7.93 7.65
N ARG A 131 -3.64 7.87 6.46
CA ARG A 131 -3.76 8.98 5.51
C ARG A 131 -5.17 9.05 4.94
N THR A 132 -5.56 10.23 4.50
CA THR A 132 -6.79 10.42 3.71
C THR A 132 -6.40 11.00 2.36
N ILE A 133 -6.61 10.24 1.29
CA ILE A 133 -6.26 10.61 -0.08
C ILE A 133 -7.54 10.73 -0.91
N GLN A 134 -7.77 11.89 -1.51
CA GLN A 134 -8.99 12.18 -2.28
C GLN A 134 -10.29 11.85 -1.52
N GLY A 135 -10.30 12.10 -0.20
CA GLY A 135 -11.45 11.82 0.68
C GLY A 135 -11.56 10.38 1.18
N ILE A 136 -10.70 9.46 0.73
CA ILE A 136 -10.70 8.06 1.15
C ILE A 136 -9.62 7.85 2.22
N ALA A 137 -10.06 7.42 3.41
CA ALA A 137 -9.16 7.04 4.49
C ALA A 137 -8.51 5.68 4.21
N GLY A 138 -7.27 5.52 4.63
CA GLY A 138 -6.52 4.27 4.45
C GLY A 138 -5.15 4.35 5.12
N VAL A 139 -4.25 3.45 4.74
CA VAL A 139 -2.88 3.39 5.26
C VAL A 139 -1.88 3.48 4.13
N HIS A 140 -0.94 4.39 4.24
CA HIS A 140 0.22 4.50 3.38
C HIS A 140 1.39 3.73 4.01
N PHE A 141 1.87 2.73 3.30
CA PHE A 141 3.01 1.89 3.69
C PHE A 141 4.24 2.30 2.90
N VAL A 142 5.35 2.49 3.59
CA VAL A 142 6.65 2.80 2.98
C VAL A 142 7.74 1.98 3.67
N VAL A 143 8.58 1.30 2.90
CA VAL A 143 9.70 0.52 3.42
C VAL A 143 10.93 0.62 2.52
N TRP A 144 12.11 0.61 3.12
CA TRP A 144 13.37 0.52 2.40
C TRP A 144 13.82 -0.93 2.29
N ALA A 145 13.88 -1.43 1.08
CA ALA A 145 14.28 -2.81 0.77
C ALA A 145 15.07 -2.84 -0.56
N PRO A 146 16.31 -2.33 -0.59
CA PRO A 146 17.09 -2.11 -1.83
C PRO A 146 17.44 -3.42 -2.55
N ASN A 147 17.51 -4.53 -1.81
CA ASN A 147 17.84 -5.85 -2.36
C ASN A 147 16.59 -6.69 -2.71
N ALA A 148 15.39 -6.10 -2.64
CA ALA A 148 14.17 -6.78 -3.01
C ALA A 148 13.98 -6.81 -4.53
N LYS A 149 13.43 -7.93 -5.02
CA LYS A 149 12.81 -8.04 -6.35
C LYS A 149 11.35 -7.58 -6.29
N ARG A 150 10.67 -7.89 -5.18
CA ARG A 150 9.28 -7.52 -4.89
C ARG A 150 9.12 -7.34 -3.39
N VAL A 151 8.33 -6.36 -3.00
CA VAL A 151 7.83 -6.19 -1.64
C VAL A 151 6.32 -6.16 -1.70
N SER A 152 5.65 -6.80 -0.75
CA SER A 152 4.19 -6.75 -0.62
C SER A 152 3.79 -6.53 0.83
N VAL A 153 2.68 -5.82 1.03
CA VAL A 153 2.07 -5.71 2.36
C VAL A 153 1.13 -6.89 2.56
N VAL A 154 1.28 -7.60 3.66
CA VAL A 154 0.44 -8.76 4.01
C VAL A 154 -0.14 -8.62 5.41
N GLY A 155 -1.35 -9.13 5.60
CA GLY A 155 -2.08 -9.10 6.86
C GLY A 155 -3.40 -9.86 6.74
N ASP A 156 -4.24 -9.80 7.78
CA ASP A 156 -5.55 -10.47 7.76
C ASP A 156 -6.45 -9.94 6.63
N PHE A 157 -6.31 -8.65 6.27
CA PHE A 157 -7.08 -7.99 5.20
C PHE A 157 -6.88 -8.60 3.81
N ASN A 158 -5.80 -9.33 3.60
CA ASN A 158 -5.51 -10.02 2.34
C ASN A 158 -5.12 -11.50 2.52
N GLN A 159 -5.47 -12.08 3.68
CA GLN A 159 -5.20 -13.49 3.99
C GLN A 159 -3.70 -13.84 3.96
N TRP A 160 -2.85 -12.86 4.23
CA TRP A 160 -1.38 -13.00 4.23
C TRP A 160 -0.81 -13.42 2.86
N ASP A 161 -1.54 -13.18 1.77
CA ASP A 161 -1.12 -13.49 0.40
C ASP A 161 -0.42 -12.28 -0.24
N GLY A 162 0.92 -12.36 -0.40
CA GLY A 162 1.75 -11.28 -0.95
C GLY A 162 1.51 -10.99 -2.44
N ARG A 163 0.74 -11.79 -3.15
CA ARG A 163 0.37 -11.52 -4.54
C ARG A 163 -0.69 -10.42 -4.67
N ARG A 164 -1.43 -10.14 -3.57
CA ARG A 164 -2.62 -9.27 -3.59
C ARG A 164 -2.31 -7.78 -3.44
N HIS A 165 -1.25 -7.46 -2.70
CA HIS A 165 -0.86 -6.07 -2.44
C HIS A 165 0.65 -5.86 -2.64
N PRO A 166 1.19 -6.16 -3.85
CA PRO A 166 2.56 -5.79 -4.17
C PRO A 166 2.72 -4.26 -4.16
N MET A 167 3.83 -3.81 -3.60
CA MET A 167 4.18 -2.39 -3.49
C MET A 167 4.89 -1.91 -4.75
N THR A 168 4.80 -0.61 -5.01
CA THR A 168 5.48 0.05 -6.13
C THR A 168 6.91 0.43 -5.72
N SER A 169 7.88 0.06 -6.54
CA SER A 169 9.28 0.47 -6.37
C SER A 169 9.47 1.93 -6.75
N ARG A 170 10.24 2.67 -5.94
CA ARG A 170 10.68 4.04 -6.24
C ARG A 170 12.08 4.07 -6.86
N GLY A 171 12.35 3.09 -7.71
CA GLY A 171 13.55 3.01 -8.52
C GLY A 171 14.84 2.79 -7.71
N ALA A 172 15.89 3.57 -8.05
CA ALA A 172 17.23 3.40 -7.47
C ALA A 172 17.32 3.73 -5.97
N THR A 173 16.31 4.37 -5.38
CA THR A 173 16.28 4.69 -3.95
C THR A 173 16.17 3.45 -3.06
N GLY A 174 15.66 2.34 -3.60
CA GLY A 174 15.34 1.12 -2.85
C GLY A 174 14.11 1.24 -1.96
N LEU A 175 13.36 2.34 -2.05
CA LEU A 175 12.09 2.53 -1.36
C LEU A 175 10.95 1.86 -2.13
N TRP A 176 10.00 1.34 -1.36
CA TRP A 176 8.76 0.74 -1.85
C TRP A 176 7.59 1.37 -1.12
N GLU A 177 6.51 1.67 -1.84
CA GLU A 177 5.32 2.27 -1.27
C GLU A 177 4.03 1.68 -1.82
N LEU A 178 2.96 1.73 -1.01
CA LEU A 178 1.60 1.43 -1.42
C LEU A 178 0.61 2.12 -0.48
N PHE A 179 -0.38 2.79 -1.02
CA PHE A 179 -1.55 3.21 -0.24
C PHE A 179 -2.63 2.14 -0.35
N ILE A 180 -3.08 1.62 0.79
CA ILE A 180 -4.20 0.66 0.84
C ILE A 180 -5.39 1.37 1.47
N PRO A 181 -6.44 1.66 0.68
CA PRO A 181 -7.65 2.30 1.17
C PRO A 181 -8.39 1.42 2.17
N GLU A 182 -9.20 2.06 3.03
CA GLU A 182 -10.12 1.41 3.97
C GLU A 182 -9.46 0.61 5.10
N LEU A 183 -8.12 0.55 5.15
CA LEU A 183 -7.42 0.05 6.33
C LEU A 183 -7.44 1.09 7.45
N THR A 184 -7.46 0.60 8.69
CA THR A 184 -7.68 1.43 9.89
C THR A 184 -6.60 1.22 10.94
N ASP A 185 -6.69 2.00 12.02
CA ASP A 185 -5.92 1.77 13.25
C ASP A 185 -6.07 0.33 13.73
N ARG A 186 -5.00 -0.24 14.31
CA ARG A 186 -4.86 -1.62 14.79
C ARG A 186 -4.81 -2.70 13.71
N THR A 187 -4.74 -2.36 12.43
CA THR A 187 -4.48 -3.35 11.37
C THR A 187 -3.13 -4.03 11.60
N LEU A 188 -3.13 -5.36 11.61
CA LEU A 188 -1.91 -6.18 11.66
C LEU A 188 -1.32 -6.32 10.27
N TYR A 189 0.01 -6.17 10.15
CA TYR A 189 0.70 -6.32 8.86
C TYR A 189 2.14 -6.78 9.03
N LYS A 190 2.69 -7.30 7.93
CA LYS A 190 4.12 -7.51 7.69
C LYS A 190 4.46 -7.13 6.25
N TYR A 191 5.74 -7.08 5.97
CA TYR A 191 6.23 -7.06 4.60
C TYR A 191 6.65 -8.48 4.17
N GLU A 192 6.10 -8.94 3.04
CA GLU A 192 6.60 -10.10 2.34
C GLU A 192 7.60 -9.64 1.29
N ILE A 193 8.84 -10.08 1.41
CA ILE A 193 9.96 -9.62 0.59
C ILE A 193 10.50 -10.79 -0.22
N LEU A 194 10.41 -10.71 -1.54
CA LEU A 194 11.15 -11.58 -2.45
C LEU A 194 12.52 -10.93 -2.72
N SER A 195 13.55 -11.50 -2.16
CA SER A 195 14.92 -10.98 -2.25
C SER A 195 15.60 -11.41 -3.56
N ARG A 196 16.60 -10.64 -3.99
CA ARG A 196 17.51 -11.04 -5.09
C ARG A 196 18.43 -12.20 -4.69
N HIS A 197 18.59 -12.44 -3.39
CA HIS A 197 19.53 -13.42 -2.83
C HIS A 197 18.86 -14.69 -2.29
N HIS A 198 17.52 -14.72 -2.21
CA HIS A 198 16.75 -15.86 -1.73
C HIS A 198 15.59 -16.17 -2.67
N GLU A 199 15.33 -17.44 -2.91
CA GLU A 199 14.22 -17.88 -3.76
C GLU A 199 12.87 -17.80 -3.04
N ALA A 200 12.85 -18.14 -1.74
CA ALA A 200 11.64 -18.09 -0.94
C ALA A 200 11.35 -16.67 -0.42
N PRO A 201 10.07 -16.25 -0.40
CA PRO A 201 9.68 -14.99 0.22
C PRO A 201 9.98 -14.97 1.72
N LEU A 202 10.40 -13.83 2.23
CA LEU A 202 10.70 -13.58 3.63
C LEU A 202 9.62 -12.70 4.25
N LEU A 203 9.02 -13.12 5.37
CA LEU A 203 8.11 -12.28 6.14
C LEU A 203 8.90 -11.47 7.19
N LYS A 204 8.83 -10.15 7.11
CA LYS A 204 9.53 -9.21 7.99
C LYS A 204 8.56 -8.27 8.68
N ALA A 205 8.83 -8.00 9.96
CA ALA A 205 8.21 -6.87 10.65
C ALA A 205 8.72 -5.55 10.07
N ASP A 206 7.95 -4.50 10.22
CA ASP A 206 8.33 -3.17 9.78
C ASP A 206 9.35 -2.56 10.75
N PRO A 207 10.52 -2.12 10.29
CA PRO A 207 11.53 -1.48 11.14
C PRO A 207 11.06 -0.12 11.68
N TYR A 208 10.09 0.54 11.06
CA TYR A 208 9.51 1.80 11.50
C TYR A 208 8.16 1.64 12.21
N ALA A 209 7.76 0.40 12.54
CA ALA A 209 6.52 0.18 13.25
C ALA A 209 6.54 0.84 14.63
N VAL A 210 5.50 1.63 14.91
CA VAL A 210 5.31 2.26 16.24
C VAL A 210 4.68 1.33 17.26
N ALA A 211 4.14 0.17 16.82
CA ALA A 211 3.58 -0.87 17.66
C ALA A 211 3.74 -2.25 17.01
N SER A 212 3.83 -3.28 17.86
CA SER A 212 3.93 -4.68 17.43
C SER A 212 3.10 -5.59 18.30
N GLU A 213 2.82 -6.79 17.83
CA GLU A 213 2.18 -7.84 18.61
C GLU A 213 3.06 -8.26 19.81
N LEU A 214 2.42 -8.81 20.84
CA LEU A 214 3.11 -9.45 21.95
C LEU A 214 3.78 -10.75 21.49
N ARG A 215 4.99 -11.00 21.99
CA ARG A 215 5.73 -12.25 21.74
C ARG A 215 4.86 -13.46 22.17
N PRO A 216 4.92 -14.56 21.40
CA PRO A 216 5.83 -14.93 20.30
C PRO A 216 5.43 -14.39 18.93
N LYS A 217 4.31 -13.69 18.80
CA LYS A 217 3.88 -13.09 17.55
C LYS A 217 4.78 -11.92 17.16
N THR A 218 4.83 -11.59 15.86
CA THR A 218 5.82 -10.64 15.33
C THR A 218 5.26 -9.70 14.25
N ALA A 219 3.92 -9.58 14.13
CA ALA A 219 3.38 -8.60 13.21
C ALA A 219 3.50 -7.17 13.75
N SER A 220 3.67 -6.24 12.85
CA SER A 220 3.57 -4.81 13.11
C SER A 220 2.09 -4.40 13.18
N ILE A 221 1.81 -3.32 13.89
CA ILE A 221 0.45 -2.81 14.08
C ILE A 221 0.39 -1.37 13.61
N VAL A 222 -0.54 -1.07 12.73
CA VAL A 222 -0.87 0.32 12.36
C VAL A 222 -1.41 1.05 13.59
N ARG A 223 -0.80 2.17 13.97
CA ARG A 223 -1.23 2.94 15.14
C ARG A 223 -1.26 4.44 14.85
N SER A 224 -2.37 5.06 15.27
CA SER A 224 -2.42 6.50 15.39
C SER A 224 -1.77 6.95 16.70
N LEU A 225 -0.89 7.93 16.63
CA LEU A 225 -0.29 8.58 17.80
C LEU A 225 -1.03 9.86 18.21
N SER A 226 -1.97 10.33 17.39
CA SER A 226 -2.65 11.62 17.58
C SER A 226 -3.65 11.67 18.75
N HIS A 227 -4.04 10.51 19.28
CA HIS A 227 -5.00 10.44 20.38
C HIS A 227 -4.36 10.60 21.77
N TYR A 228 -3.04 10.54 21.87
CA TYR A 228 -2.36 10.71 23.15
C TYR A 228 -2.18 12.20 23.47
N GLN A 229 -2.67 12.61 24.62
CA GLN A 229 -2.49 13.98 25.14
C GLN A 229 -1.44 13.95 26.24
N TRP A 230 -0.33 14.65 25.98
CA TRP A 230 0.72 14.82 26.97
C TRP A 230 0.21 15.64 28.18
N LYS A 231 0.52 15.19 29.39
CA LYS A 231 0.16 15.86 30.64
C LYS A 231 1.41 16.31 31.40
N ASP A 232 2.44 16.67 30.68
CA ASP A 232 3.79 16.96 31.16
C ASP A 232 4.14 18.45 31.12
N GLN A 233 3.16 19.33 30.93
CA GLN A 233 3.40 20.78 30.76
C GLN A 233 4.09 21.42 31.98
N SER A 234 3.74 21.03 33.21
CA SER A 234 4.41 21.50 34.41
C SER A 234 5.86 21.07 34.44
N TRP A 235 6.14 19.82 34.09
CA TRP A 235 7.52 19.31 34.02
C TRP A 235 8.35 20.01 32.95
N MET A 236 7.75 20.32 31.79
CA MET A 236 8.42 21.05 30.71
C MET A 236 8.76 22.48 31.12
N LEU A 237 7.86 23.14 31.85
CA LEU A 237 8.11 24.51 32.38
C LEU A 237 9.22 24.47 33.43
N ASP A 238 9.16 23.55 34.40
CA ASP A 238 10.19 23.39 35.43
C ASP A 238 11.54 23.08 34.80
N ARG A 239 11.58 22.17 33.82
CA ARG A 239 12.80 21.84 33.07
C ARG A 239 13.44 23.04 32.39
N ALA A 240 12.61 23.91 31.79
CA ALA A 240 13.11 25.12 31.10
C ALA A 240 13.77 26.16 32.06
N GLN A 241 13.39 26.12 33.35
CA GLN A 241 13.91 27.00 34.37
C GLN A 241 15.11 26.44 35.14
N GLN A 242 15.46 25.19 34.91
CA GLN A 242 16.51 24.47 35.63
C GLN A 242 17.85 24.60 34.92
N ASP A 243 18.92 24.80 35.69
CA ASP A 243 20.28 24.63 35.20
C ASP A 243 20.67 23.12 35.23
N PRO A 244 20.82 22.47 34.08
CA PRO A 244 21.16 21.04 34.03
C PRO A 244 22.56 20.75 34.60
N LEU A 245 23.46 21.73 34.67
CA LEU A 245 24.79 21.57 35.22
C LEU A 245 24.81 21.64 36.75
N ALA A 246 23.77 22.19 37.37
CA ALA A 246 23.66 22.28 38.84
C ALA A 246 22.95 21.06 39.46
N ARG A 247 22.65 20.00 38.70
CA ARG A 247 21.93 18.80 39.16
C ARG A 247 22.72 17.52 38.95
N PRO A 248 22.53 16.51 39.80
CA PRO A 248 23.13 15.20 39.57
C PRO A 248 22.58 14.56 38.32
N LEU A 249 23.45 13.96 37.50
CA LEU A 249 23.15 13.23 36.29
C LEU A 249 23.51 11.76 36.47
N SER A 250 22.55 10.86 36.20
CA SER A 250 22.83 9.41 36.12
C SER A 250 22.90 8.99 34.67
N ILE A 251 23.95 8.29 34.29
CA ILE A 251 24.15 7.71 32.96
C ILE A 251 24.18 6.18 33.12
N TYR A 252 23.36 5.46 32.37
CA TYR A 252 23.31 3.99 32.34
C TYR A 252 24.07 3.47 31.12
#